data_91197aa88dad86446f41a1fee80a123e
#
_entry.id   91197aa88dad86446f41a1fee80a123e
#
_cell.length_a   1.000
_cell.length_b   1.000
_cell.length_c   1.000
_cell.angle_alpha   90.00
_cell.angle_beta   90.00
_cell.angle_gamma   90.00
#
_symmetry.space_group_name_H-M   'P 1'
#
loop_
_entity.id
_entity.type
_entity.pdbx_description
1 polymer ?
#
loop_
_entity_poly.entity_id
_entity_poly.type
_entity_poly.pdbx_seq_one_letter_code
_entity_poly.pdbx_strand_id
1 'polypeptide(L)'
;MQFLALTRRRTENFSEAEFTSRVPAEVGRARALYAEGFIRQVWHRADIAGACLLIEADSEERVREKLGTLPFAEAGMLEFTIVPLKPYAGFCP
;
A
#
# COMPACT_ATOMS: atom_id res chain seq x y z
N MET A 1 -5.14 12.91 7.95
CA MET A 1 -4.60 13.30 6.63
C MET A 1 -4.59 12.09 5.71
N GLN A 2 -4.93 12.29 4.46
CA GLN A 2 -5.03 11.18 3.51
C GLN A 2 -3.84 11.13 2.57
N PHE A 3 -3.48 9.91 2.17
CA PHE A 3 -2.40 9.63 1.24
C PHE A 3 -2.85 8.58 0.24
N LEU A 4 -2.36 8.69 -0.98
CA LEU A 4 -2.47 7.64 -1.97
C LEU A 4 -1.13 6.92 -2.05
N ALA A 5 -1.14 5.61 -1.86
CA ALA A 5 0.06 4.80 -2.00
C ALA A 5 -0.09 3.91 -3.24
N LEU A 6 0.85 4.02 -4.16
CA LEU A 6 0.95 3.13 -5.30
C LEU A 6 2.10 2.17 -5.05
N THR A 7 1.87 0.88 -5.23
CA THR A 7 2.92 -0.11 -5.15
C THR A 7 3.16 -0.74 -6.51
N ARG A 8 4.40 -1.16 -6.75
CA ARG A 8 4.77 -1.96 -7.90
C ARG A 8 5.55 -3.17 -7.40
N ARG A 9 5.15 -4.35 -7.83
CA ARG A 9 5.93 -5.57 -7.52
C ARG A 9 7.21 -5.57 -8.33
N ARG A 10 8.33 -5.85 -7.65
CA ARG A 10 9.65 -5.94 -8.30
C ARG A 10 9.81 -7.29 -9.00
N THR A 11 9.03 -7.49 -10.06
CA THR A 11 9.02 -8.76 -10.82
C THR A 11 10.34 -9.05 -11.53
N GLU A 12 11.19 -8.04 -11.70
CA GLU A 12 12.53 -8.21 -12.24
C GLU A 12 13.48 -8.93 -11.28
N ASN A 13 13.18 -8.90 -9.97
CA ASN A 13 14.06 -9.46 -8.93
C ASN A 13 13.46 -10.66 -8.22
N PHE A 14 12.15 -10.87 -8.32
CA PHE A 14 11.45 -11.91 -7.58
C PHE A 14 10.51 -12.68 -8.51
N SER A 15 10.44 -14.00 -8.34
CA SER A 15 9.59 -14.87 -9.14
C SER A 15 8.13 -14.78 -8.68
N GLU A 16 7.21 -15.20 -9.55
CA GLU A 16 5.80 -15.30 -9.22
C GLU A 16 5.57 -16.23 -8.02
N ALA A 17 6.31 -17.34 -7.95
CA ALA A 17 6.22 -18.28 -6.82
C ALA A 17 6.62 -17.63 -5.50
N GLU A 18 7.62 -16.75 -5.51
CA GLU A 18 8.05 -16.02 -4.31
C GLU A 18 6.93 -15.08 -3.82
N PHE A 19 6.27 -14.37 -4.73
CA PHE A 19 5.11 -13.55 -4.36
C PHE A 19 3.97 -14.42 -3.84
N THR A 20 3.60 -15.46 -4.56
CA THR A 20 2.47 -16.33 -4.20
C THR A 20 2.66 -16.94 -2.80
N SER A 21 3.88 -17.35 -2.45
CA SER A 21 4.16 -17.96 -1.15
C SER A 21 3.92 -17.00 0.02
N ARG A 22 4.00 -15.69 -0.21
CA ARG A 22 3.82 -14.67 0.83
C ARG A 22 2.41 -14.06 0.86
N VAL A 23 1.55 -14.38 -0.10
CA VAL A 23 0.21 -13.79 -0.19
C VAL A 23 -0.62 -13.98 1.08
N PRO A 24 -0.68 -15.17 1.70
CA PRO A 24 -1.48 -15.32 2.93
C PRO A 24 -1.04 -14.36 4.05
N ALA A 25 0.25 -14.22 4.27
CA ALA A 25 0.79 -13.31 5.28
C ALA A 25 0.54 -11.84 4.91
N GLU A 26 0.71 -11.51 3.62
CA GLU A 26 0.47 -10.16 3.11
C GLU A 26 -0.99 -9.76 3.33
N VAL A 27 -1.94 -10.63 2.97
CA VAL A 27 -3.37 -10.38 3.15
C VAL A 27 -3.71 -10.23 4.62
N GLY A 28 -3.14 -11.07 5.49
CA GLY A 28 -3.38 -10.99 6.93
C GLY A 28 -2.92 -9.65 7.50
N ARG A 29 -1.74 -9.18 7.10
CA ARG A 29 -1.23 -7.89 7.59
C ARG A 29 -2.04 -6.73 7.02
N ALA A 30 -2.42 -6.77 5.75
CA ALA A 30 -3.27 -5.75 5.15
C ALA A 30 -4.62 -5.65 5.85
N ARG A 31 -5.23 -6.78 6.20
CA ARG A 31 -6.48 -6.81 6.97
C ARG A 31 -6.33 -6.18 8.35
N ALA A 32 -5.22 -6.42 9.02
CA ALA A 32 -4.94 -5.81 10.32
C ALA A 32 -4.83 -4.30 10.20
N LEU A 33 -4.12 -3.80 9.19
CA LEU A 33 -3.99 -2.37 8.93
C LEU A 33 -5.33 -1.73 8.54
N TYR A 34 -6.17 -2.45 7.83
CA TYR A 34 -7.52 -2.00 7.53
C TYR A 34 -8.37 -1.92 8.81
N ALA A 35 -8.30 -2.92 9.66
CA ALA A 35 -9.08 -2.97 10.91
C ALA A 35 -8.73 -1.82 11.85
N GLU A 36 -7.47 -1.37 11.88
CA GLU A 36 -7.08 -0.23 12.71
C GLU A 36 -7.35 1.13 12.07
N GLY A 37 -7.88 1.15 10.85
CA GLY A 37 -8.26 2.39 10.15
C GLY A 37 -7.11 3.04 9.37
N PHE A 38 -5.97 2.40 9.27
CA PHE A 38 -4.84 2.93 8.51
C PHE A 38 -5.09 2.78 7.00
N ILE A 39 -5.39 1.56 6.53
CA ILE A 39 -5.82 1.34 5.15
C ILE A 39 -7.32 1.56 5.08
N ARG A 40 -7.76 2.50 4.23
CA ARG A 40 -9.18 2.82 4.07
C ARG A 40 -9.76 2.13 2.85
N GLN A 41 -8.98 1.89 1.82
CA GLN A 41 -9.38 1.20 0.59
C GLN A 41 -8.16 0.64 -0.12
N VAL A 42 -8.33 -0.49 -0.80
CA VAL A 42 -7.27 -1.14 -1.59
C VAL A 42 -7.83 -1.60 -2.92
N TRP A 43 -7.05 -1.38 -3.98
CA TRP A 43 -7.34 -1.90 -5.31
C TRP A 43 -6.09 -2.61 -5.85
N HIS A 44 -6.28 -3.65 -6.64
CA HIS A 44 -5.21 -4.12 -7.52
C HIS A 44 -5.07 -3.13 -8.67
N ARG A 45 -3.84 -2.88 -9.08
CA ARG A 45 -3.59 -2.09 -10.29
C ARG A 45 -3.97 -2.94 -11.51
N ALA A 46 -4.60 -2.30 -12.50
CA ALA A 46 -4.97 -2.96 -13.74
C ALA A 46 -3.90 -2.80 -14.83
N ASP A 47 -2.93 -1.89 -14.62
CA ASP A 47 -1.87 -1.61 -15.59
C ASP A 47 -0.64 -2.51 -15.40
N ILE A 48 -0.20 -2.69 -14.16
CA ILE A 48 0.97 -3.53 -13.83
C ILE A 48 0.70 -4.26 -12.52
N ALA A 49 1.56 -5.22 -12.17
CA ALA A 49 1.45 -5.92 -10.89
C ALA A 49 1.74 -4.97 -9.74
N GLY A 50 0.76 -4.79 -8.87
CA GLY A 50 0.84 -3.88 -7.75
C GLY A 50 -0.54 -3.52 -7.22
N ALA A 51 -0.56 -2.54 -6.31
CA ALA A 51 -1.78 -2.10 -5.66
C ALA A 51 -1.85 -0.58 -5.56
N CYS A 52 -3.06 -0.09 -5.37
CA CYS A 52 -3.34 1.31 -5.05
C CYS A 52 -4.07 1.32 -3.73
N LEU A 53 -3.59 2.11 -2.76
CA LEU A 53 -4.15 2.15 -1.41
C LEU A 53 -4.50 3.58 -1.03
N LEU A 54 -5.68 3.74 -0.43
CA LEU A 54 -6.05 4.98 0.23
C LEU A 54 -5.73 4.82 1.72
N ILE A 55 -4.91 5.73 2.23
CA ILE A 55 -4.34 5.65 3.58
C ILE A 55 -4.79 6.86 4.40
N GLU A 56 -5.08 6.63 5.68
CA GLU A 56 -5.29 7.69 6.66
C GLU A 56 -4.18 7.63 7.69
N ALA A 57 -3.40 8.69 7.82
CA ALA A 57 -2.29 8.77 8.77
C ALA A 57 -1.95 10.23 9.09
N ASP A 58 -1.15 10.44 10.14
CA ASP A 58 -0.76 11.79 10.57
C ASP A 58 0.35 12.39 9.71
N SER A 59 1.17 11.55 9.09
CA SER A 59 2.33 12.00 8.31
C SER A 59 2.74 10.97 7.27
N GLU A 60 3.48 11.40 6.26
CA GLU A 60 4.07 10.50 5.27
C GLU A 60 5.04 9.51 5.92
N GLU A 61 5.79 9.96 6.92
CA GLU A 61 6.71 9.11 7.66
C GLU A 61 5.97 7.93 8.30
N ARG A 62 4.80 8.20 8.89
CA ARG A 62 3.96 7.16 9.47
C ARG A 62 3.43 6.20 8.42
N VAL A 63 3.08 6.72 7.24
CA VAL A 63 2.64 5.89 6.11
C VAL A 63 3.74 4.90 5.73
N ARG A 64 4.96 5.37 5.56
CA ARG A 64 6.11 4.53 5.17
C ARG A 64 6.42 3.49 6.24
N GLU A 65 6.38 3.89 7.50
CA GLU A 65 6.62 3.00 8.64
C GLU A 65 5.62 1.83 8.64
N LYS A 66 4.33 2.13 8.53
CA LYS A 66 3.29 1.09 8.59
C LYS A 66 3.24 0.24 7.33
N LEU A 67 3.39 0.82 6.15
CA LEU A 67 3.46 0.04 4.91
C LEU A 67 4.70 -0.84 4.88
N GLY A 68 5.78 -0.42 5.54
CA GLY A 68 6.99 -1.21 5.69
C GLY A 68 6.82 -2.50 6.49
N THR A 69 5.70 -2.64 7.22
CA THR A 69 5.40 -3.87 7.97
C THR A 69 4.69 -4.93 7.12
N LEU A 70 4.31 -4.60 5.88
CA LEU A 70 3.76 -5.60 4.97
C LEU A 70 4.85 -6.61 4.60
N PRO A 71 4.55 -7.92 4.61
CA PRO A 71 5.55 -8.94 4.27
C PRO A 71 6.27 -8.72 2.93
N PHE A 72 5.55 -8.28 1.90
CA PHE A 72 6.19 -7.94 0.62
C PHE A 72 7.19 -6.79 0.78
N ALA A 73 6.83 -5.77 1.56
CA ALA A 73 7.70 -4.63 1.79
C ALA A 73 8.93 -5.01 2.61
N GLU A 74 8.76 -5.82 3.64
CA GLU A 74 9.85 -6.31 4.47
C GLU A 74 10.88 -7.11 3.65
N ALA A 75 10.41 -7.84 2.66
CA ALA A 75 11.27 -8.64 1.79
C ALA A 75 11.87 -7.82 0.62
N GLY A 76 11.60 -6.52 0.54
CA GLY A 76 12.10 -5.67 -0.54
C GLY A 76 11.44 -5.93 -1.89
N MET A 77 10.25 -6.50 -1.90
CA MET A 77 9.54 -6.94 -3.12
C MET A 77 8.68 -5.87 -3.75
N LEU A 78 8.51 -4.72 -3.09
CA LEU A 78 7.66 -3.63 -3.56
C LEU A 78 8.43 -2.33 -3.72
N GLU A 79 8.03 -1.55 -4.72
CA GLU A 79 8.41 -0.17 -4.87
C GLU A 79 7.19 0.68 -4.54
N PHE A 80 7.38 1.73 -3.74
CA PHE A 80 6.29 2.59 -3.28
C PHE A 80 6.38 3.99 -3.87
N THR A 81 5.23 4.54 -4.24
CA THR A 81 5.06 5.96 -4.52
C THR A 81 3.97 6.47 -3.59
N ILE A 82 4.30 7.45 -2.74
CA ILE A 82 3.37 8.02 -1.76
C ILE A 82 3.01 9.43 -2.19
N VAL A 83 1.71 9.70 -2.30
CA VAL A 83 1.20 11.02 -2.69
C VAL A 83 0.34 11.56 -1.55
N PRO A 84 0.74 12.65 -0.89
CA PRO A 84 -0.14 13.30 0.08
C PRO A 84 -1.32 13.95 -0.63
N LEU A 85 -2.49 13.86 -0.03
CA LEU A 85 -3.74 14.36 -0.62
C LEU A 85 -4.29 15.50 0.22
N LYS A 86 -4.98 16.42 -0.43
CA LYS A 86 -5.78 17.46 0.24
C LYS A 86 -7.14 17.52 -0.42
N PRO A 87 -8.18 17.96 0.32
CA PRO A 87 -9.53 18.06 -0.26
C PRO A 87 -9.56 18.93 -1.50
N TYR A 88 -10.38 18.54 -2.46
CA TYR A 88 -10.62 19.36 -3.66
C TYR A 88 -11.56 20.50 -3.30
N ALA A 89 -11.07 21.73 -3.35
CA ALA A 89 -11.80 22.91 -2.90
C ALA A 89 -13.09 23.16 -3.71
N GLY A 90 -13.11 22.73 -4.96
CA GLY A 90 -14.28 22.92 -5.84
C GLY A 90 -15.53 22.18 -5.41
N PHE A 91 -15.42 21.19 -4.49
CA PHE A 91 -16.58 20.46 -3.97
C PHE A 91 -16.96 20.89 -2.55
N CYS A 92 -16.29 21.87 -1.99
CA CYS A 92 -16.61 22.41 -0.67
C CYS A 92 -17.61 23.57 -0.81
N PRO A 93 -18.69 23.56 -0.01
CA PRO A 93 -19.66 24.69 -0.03
C PRO A 93 -19.02 25.98 0.46
#